data_87fb0635fc52a244d7b11b9220ebd9b6
#
_entry.id   87fb0635fc52a244d7b11b9220ebd9b6
#
_cell.length_a   1.000
_cell.length_b   1.000
_cell.length_c   1.000
_cell.angle_alpha   90.00
_cell.angle_beta   90.00
_cell.angle_gamma   90.00
#
_symmetry.space_group_name_H-M   'P 1'
#
loop_
_entity.id
_entity.type
_entity.pdbx_description
1 polymer ?
#
loop_
_entity_poly.entity_id
_entity_poly.type
_entity_poly.pdbx_seq_one_letter_code
_entity_poly.pdbx_strand_id
1 'polypeptide(L)'
;FVGSYVLSNQMRGRAIRVDKNDPDKSANIWHLVTVEPEYIFEDKALERVSAYLHQPETELVSYDYEVLKRRFDSFMGPHYTTGVVESGIERVTAVHPPYDSAGIATINAEMLALSRQRGEVARQWEGEVADGRFVTQVESEVPAEKSVPIFTFWNVAFTCITTAVEVFVVATLRNALSAGNAYLSVGMLLVIAVGLIVLGRGAVKWLSHRDPARSVRTLGAAVYKTLCACGLIASSAKVETVADRQNSCVSLYLRNASVHDQNVFNTAMAELLSPIENPRYILIAKMTKNRYRYRLSFACPTVIGKKKEYVQILSKELRNTTGRFEPVYAHGEGGRRLILKCRKASYITLNNKVINKRYTVSHGE
;
A
#
# COMPACT_ATOMS: atom_id res chain seq x y z
N PHE A 1 -5.54 18.12 -23.55
CA PHE A 1 -5.30 17.13 -22.51
C PHE A 1 -6.62 16.56 -21.99
N VAL A 2 -6.85 15.25 -22.13
CA VAL A 2 -8.06 14.59 -21.66
C VAL A 2 -7.76 14.04 -20.27
N GLY A 3 -8.14 14.79 -19.22
CA GLY A 3 -7.93 14.39 -17.82
C GLY A 3 -8.93 13.36 -17.28
N SER A 4 -10.01 13.07 -18.03
CA SER A 4 -11.09 12.18 -17.58
C SER A 4 -10.87 10.73 -18.01
N TYR A 5 -10.95 9.78 -17.07
CA TYR A 5 -10.95 8.35 -17.36
C TYR A 5 -12.05 7.93 -18.34
N VAL A 6 -13.26 8.46 -18.13
CA VAL A 6 -14.42 8.13 -18.96
C VAL A 6 -14.18 8.55 -20.41
N LEU A 7 -13.69 9.77 -20.62
CA LEU A 7 -13.42 10.28 -21.96
C LEU A 7 -12.25 9.54 -22.63
N SER A 8 -11.18 9.23 -21.89
CA SER A 8 -10.07 8.42 -22.40
C SER A 8 -10.56 7.03 -22.86
N ASN A 9 -11.42 6.38 -22.06
CA ASN A 9 -12.00 5.08 -22.42
C ASN A 9 -12.94 5.18 -23.64
N GLN A 10 -13.73 6.23 -23.76
CA GLN A 10 -14.59 6.45 -24.92
C GLN A 10 -13.78 6.68 -26.21
N MET A 11 -12.68 7.43 -26.13
CA MET A 11 -11.79 7.64 -27.28
C MET A 11 -11.12 6.32 -27.71
N ARG A 12 -10.62 5.53 -26.74
CA ARG A 12 -10.05 4.20 -27.01
C ARG A 12 -11.09 3.27 -27.61
N GLY A 13 -12.29 3.22 -27.04
CA GLY A 13 -13.39 2.41 -27.55
C GLY A 13 -13.77 2.74 -29.00
N ARG A 14 -13.58 3.97 -29.45
CA ARG A 14 -13.75 4.34 -30.85
C ARG A 14 -12.63 3.80 -31.74
N ALA A 15 -11.40 3.83 -31.26
CA ALA A 15 -10.24 3.33 -32.04
C ALA A 15 -10.28 1.80 -32.20
N ILE A 16 -10.72 1.06 -31.16
CA ILE A 16 -10.76 -0.41 -31.14
C ILE A 16 -12.11 -1.00 -31.61
N ARG A 17 -13.03 -0.19 -32.16
CA ARG A 17 -14.29 -0.71 -32.68
C ARG A 17 -14.03 -1.76 -33.77
N VAL A 18 -14.66 -2.90 -33.58
CA VAL A 18 -14.67 -3.96 -34.59
C VAL A 18 -15.32 -3.42 -35.89
N ASP A 19 -14.61 -3.56 -36.99
CA ASP A 19 -15.15 -3.28 -38.30
C ASP A 19 -15.69 -4.59 -38.91
N LYS A 20 -16.95 -4.61 -39.32
CA LYS A 20 -17.56 -5.81 -39.91
C LYS A 20 -16.91 -6.20 -41.24
N ASN A 21 -16.28 -5.24 -41.90
CA ASN A 21 -15.63 -5.44 -43.19
C ASN A 21 -14.13 -5.76 -43.07
N ASP A 22 -13.54 -5.54 -41.86
CA ASP A 22 -12.14 -5.80 -41.56
C ASP A 22 -12.03 -6.37 -40.14
N PRO A 23 -12.20 -7.69 -39.97
CA PRO A 23 -12.13 -8.33 -38.66
C PRO A 23 -10.73 -8.27 -38.03
N ASP A 24 -9.69 -8.12 -38.86
CA ASP A 24 -8.28 -8.02 -38.39
C ASP A 24 -7.83 -6.58 -38.14
N LYS A 25 -8.77 -5.64 -38.15
CA LYS A 25 -8.49 -4.25 -37.87
C LYS A 25 -7.80 -4.06 -36.53
N SER A 26 -6.65 -3.43 -36.57
CA SER A 26 -5.89 -3.03 -35.38
C SER A 26 -5.66 -1.52 -35.37
N ALA A 27 -5.49 -0.95 -34.18
CA ALA A 27 -5.19 0.45 -34.00
C ALA A 27 -4.10 0.67 -32.95
N ASN A 28 -3.20 1.60 -33.22
CA ASN A 28 -2.22 2.06 -32.25
C ASN A 28 -2.75 3.31 -31.57
N ILE A 29 -2.72 3.32 -30.23
CA ILE A 29 -3.11 4.46 -29.41
C ILE A 29 -1.84 5.02 -28.78
N TRP A 30 -1.41 6.18 -29.28
CA TRP A 30 -0.22 6.85 -28.79
C TRP A 30 -0.53 7.76 -27.61
N HIS A 31 0.21 7.61 -26.53
CA HIS A 31 0.20 8.51 -25.41
C HIS A 31 1.47 9.37 -25.46
N LEU A 32 1.29 10.65 -25.70
CA LEU A 32 2.40 11.61 -25.70
C LEU A 32 2.68 12.08 -24.27
N VAL A 33 3.94 12.10 -23.92
CA VAL A 33 4.44 12.54 -22.61
C VAL A 33 5.41 13.69 -22.85
N THR A 34 5.16 14.83 -22.23
CA THR A 34 6.10 15.96 -22.25
C THR A 34 7.18 15.74 -21.20
N VAL A 35 8.41 16.09 -21.55
CA VAL A 35 9.55 16.05 -20.64
C VAL A 35 10.12 17.43 -20.47
N GLU A 36 10.49 17.77 -19.25
CA GLU A 36 11.04 19.06 -18.87
C GLU A 36 12.31 18.84 -18.05
N PRO A 37 13.35 19.68 -18.22
CA PRO A 37 14.53 19.61 -17.37
C PRO A 37 14.17 19.94 -15.93
N GLU A 38 14.57 19.09 -15.00
CA GLU A 38 14.46 19.38 -13.57
C GLU A 38 15.72 20.07 -13.10
N TYR A 39 15.61 21.36 -12.81
CA TYR A 39 16.67 22.11 -12.17
C TYR A 39 16.52 21.98 -10.66
N ILE A 40 17.34 21.15 -10.04
CA ILE A 40 17.38 20.99 -8.58
C ILE A 40 18.21 22.13 -7.99
N PHE A 41 17.62 23.31 -7.84
CA PHE A 41 18.24 24.40 -7.11
C PHE A 41 17.44 24.71 -5.85
N GLU A 42 18.06 24.53 -4.71
CA GLU A 42 17.52 24.98 -3.42
C GLU A 42 17.53 26.53 -3.31
N ASP A 43 18.33 27.22 -4.13
CA ASP A 43 18.49 28.68 -4.10
C ASP A 43 18.30 29.31 -5.49
N LYS A 44 17.35 30.25 -5.59
CA LYS A 44 17.06 31.02 -6.82
C LYS A 44 18.25 31.79 -7.36
N ALA A 45 19.25 32.10 -6.54
CA ALA A 45 20.48 32.76 -6.98
C ALA A 45 21.39 31.80 -7.77
N LEU A 46 21.49 30.54 -7.35
CA LEU A 46 22.20 29.46 -8.04
C LEU A 46 21.53 29.08 -9.37
N GLU A 47 20.19 29.14 -9.44
CA GLU A 47 19.43 28.91 -10.68
C GLU A 47 19.85 29.92 -11.78
N ARG A 48 19.99 31.20 -11.44
CA ARG A 48 20.42 32.24 -12.39
C ARG A 48 21.87 32.05 -12.85
N VAL A 49 22.76 31.66 -11.95
CA VAL A 49 24.18 31.41 -12.27
C VAL A 49 24.34 30.20 -13.15
N SER A 50 23.59 29.13 -12.89
CA SER A 50 23.61 27.90 -13.68
C SER A 50 23.05 28.11 -15.09
N ALA A 51 21.95 28.84 -15.23
CA ALA A 51 21.42 29.21 -16.54
C ALA A 51 22.44 30.02 -17.38
N TYR A 52 23.28 30.82 -16.72
CA TYR A 52 24.35 31.55 -17.37
C TYR A 52 25.55 30.68 -17.76
N LEU A 53 25.84 29.60 -17.00
CA LEU A 53 26.96 28.72 -17.24
C LEU A 53 26.66 27.55 -18.20
N HIS A 54 25.47 27.46 -18.77
CA HIS A 54 25.05 26.40 -19.70
C HIS A 54 25.42 25.00 -19.18
N GLN A 55 25.15 24.75 -17.88
CA GLN A 55 25.36 23.39 -17.37
C GLN A 55 24.36 22.43 -18.02
N PRO A 56 24.82 21.24 -18.44
CA PRO A 56 23.93 20.26 -19.08
C PRO A 56 22.82 19.85 -18.11
N GLU A 57 21.63 19.68 -18.68
CA GLU A 57 20.48 19.10 -17.99
C GLU A 57 20.86 17.80 -17.34
N THR A 58 20.67 17.69 -16.04
CA THR A 58 21.03 16.46 -15.31
C THR A 58 19.95 15.40 -15.41
N GLU A 59 18.68 15.80 -15.41
CA GLU A 59 17.55 14.87 -15.48
C GLU A 59 16.34 15.52 -16.16
N LEU A 60 15.56 14.69 -16.88
CA LEU A 60 14.31 15.10 -17.52
C LEU A 60 13.13 14.46 -16.81
N VAL A 61 12.26 15.26 -16.25
CA VAL A 61 11.05 14.82 -15.56
C VAL A 61 9.80 15.02 -16.41
N SER A 62 8.74 14.35 -16.05
CA SER A 62 7.46 14.48 -16.72
C SER A 62 6.30 14.51 -15.73
N TYR A 63 5.63 15.66 -15.67
CA TYR A 63 4.40 15.82 -14.89
C TYR A 63 3.23 15.04 -15.51
N ASP A 64 3.20 14.93 -16.84
CA ASP A 64 2.19 14.18 -17.58
C ASP A 64 2.27 12.68 -17.33
N TYR A 65 3.47 12.17 -17.03
CA TYR A 65 3.70 10.76 -16.77
C TYR A 65 2.91 10.25 -15.56
N GLU A 66 2.82 11.01 -14.48
CA GLU A 66 2.03 10.63 -13.31
C GLU A 66 0.53 10.53 -13.62
N VAL A 67 0.03 11.36 -14.53
CA VAL A 67 -1.35 11.27 -15.01
C VAL A 67 -1.54 10.04 -15.89
N LEU A 68 -0.56 9.76 -16.76
CA LEU A 68 -0.56 8.59 -17.63
C LEU A 68 -0.51 7.30 -16.80
N LYS A 69 0.39 7.21 -15.82
CA LYS A 69 0.54 6.08 -14.91
C LYS A 69 -0.79 5.72 -14.25
N ARG A 70 -1.47 6.69 -13.64
CA ARG A 70 -2.80 6.47 -13.04
C ARG A 70 -3.84 5.97 -14.05
N ARG A 71 -3.76 6.37 -15.31
CA ARG A 71 -4.67 5.88 -16.36
C ARG A 71 -4.40 4.43 -16.69
N PHE A 72 -3.12 4.05 -16.78
CA PHE A 72 -2.74 2.67 -17.06
C PHE A 72 -3.15 1.70 -15.96
N ASP A 73 -3.28 2.15 -14.70
CA ASP A 73 -3.82 1.34 -13.61
C ASP A 73 -5.24 0.83 -13.87
N SER A 74 -6.01 1.51 -14.75
CA SER A 74 -7.37 1.11 -15.11
C SER A 74 -7.45 0.28 -16.40
N PHE A 75 -6.32 0.04 -17.08
CA PHE A 75 -6.28 -0.70 -18.34
C PHE A 75 -5.50 -2.00 -18.18
N MET A 76 -6.12 -3.10 -18.59
CA MET A 76 -5.46 -4.38 -18.67
C MET A 76 -4.90 -4.59 -20.08
N GLY A 77 -3.79 -5.28 -20.14
CA GLY A 77 -3.17 -5.69 -21.39
C GLY A 77 -1.96 -6.59 -21.13
N PRO A 78 -1.45 -7.28 -22.15
CA PRO A 78 -0.28 -8.12 -21.99
C PRO A 78 0.96 -7.29 -21.64
N HIS A 79 1.76 -7.83 -20.74
CA HIS A 79 3.06 -7.28 -20.40
C HIS A 79 4.02 -7.51 -21.58
N TYR A 80 4.78 -6.49 -21.94
CA TYR A 80 5.59 -6.48 -23.17
C TYR A 80 6.71 -7.55 -23.21
N THR A 81 7.14 -8.09 -22.06
CA THR A 81 8.14 -9.16 -22.00
C THR A 81 7.58 -10.51 -21.59
N THR A 82 6.64 -10.56 -20.64
CA THR A 82 6.15 -11.82 -20.07
C THR A 82 4.87 -12.30 -20.74
N GLY A 83 4.14 -11.42 -21.44
CA GLY A 83 2.84 -11.72 -22.01
C GLY A 83 1.69 -11.80 -21.01
N VAL A 84 1.96 -11.82 -19.70
CA VAL A 84 0.92 -11.87 -18.65
C VAL A 84 0.03 -10.65 -18.75
N VAL A 85 -1.29 -10.86 -18.68
CA VAL A 85 -2.27 -9.77 -18.75
C VAL A 85 -2.40 -9.09 -17.40
N GLU A 86 -1.89 -7.87 -17.29
CA GLU A 86 -1.89 -7.07 -16.07
C GLU A 86 -2.25 -5.60 -16.32
N SER A 87 -2.44 -4.81 -15.28
CA SER A 87 -2.62 -3.36 -15.35
C SER A 87 -1.34 -2.63 -14.96
N GLY A 88 -1.29 -1.33 -15.23
CA GLY A 88 -0.14 -0.50 -14.90
C GLY A 88 0.71 -0.14 -16.11
N ILE A 89 1.53 0.89 -15.97
CA ILE A 89 2.38 1.37 -17.07
C ILE A 89 3.63 0.49 -17.22
N GLU A 90 4.03 -0.19 -16.17
CA GLU A 90 5.15 -1.12 -16.12
C GLU A 90 5.01 -2.26 -17.14
N ARG A 91 3.78 -2.65 -17.47
CA ARG A 91 3.50 -3.65 -18.52
C ARG A 91 3.89 -3.21 -19.93
N VAL A 92 4.08 -1.91 -20.14
CA VAL A 92 4.35 -1.32 -21.48
C VAL A 92 5.83 -1.04 -21.66
N THR A 93 6.53 -0.59 -20.60
CA THR A 93 7.94 -0.23 -20.64
C THR A 93 8.60 -0.34 -19.26
N ALA A 94 9.88 -0.67 -19.24
CA ALA A 94 10.73 -0.61 -18.03
C ALA A 94 11.39 0.77 -17.84
N VAL A 95 11.30 1.66 -18.83
CA VAL A 95 11.94 2.99 -18.79
C VAL A 95 10.96 4.02 -18.24
N HIS A 96 11.31 4.62 -17.10
CA HIS A 96 10.48 5.57 -16.37
C HIS A 96 11.26 6.86 -16.06
N PRO A 97 10.56 8.00 -15.84
CA PRO A 97 11.21 9.23 -15.40
C PRO A 97 11.93 9.03 -14.05
N PRO A 98 13.01 9.77 -13.77
CA PRO A 98 13.64 10.78 -14.61
C PRO A 98 14.34 10.17 -15.84
N TYR A 99 14.31 10.87 -16.97
CA TYR A 99 14.90 10.38 -18.21
C TYR A 99 16.24 11.04 -18.47
N ASP A 100 17.22 10.25 -18.95
CA ASP A 100 18.33 10.75 -19.73
C ASP A 100 18.02 10.69 -21.23
N SER A 101 18.88 11.28 -22.05
CA SER A 101 18.70 11.27 -23.50
C SER A 101 18.69 9.86 -24.10
N ALA A 102 19.45 8.93 -23.50
CA ALA A 102 19.53 7.53 -23.93
C ALA A 102 18.21 6.81 -23.59
N GLY A 103 17.66 7.03 -22.40
CA GLY A 103 16.37 6.46 -21.96
C GLY A 103 15.21 6.92 -22.84
N ILE A 104 15.17 8.20 -23.24
CA ILE A 104 14.15 8.70 -24.19
C ILE A 104 14.30 8.02 -25.54
N ALA A 105 15.51 7.90 -26.05
CA ALA A 105 15.74 7.22 -27.33
C ALA A 105 15.32 5.75 -27.26
N THR A 106 15.64 5.08 -26.16
CA THR A 106 15.30 3.67 -25.92
C THR A 106 13.80 3.47 -25.88
N ILE A 107 13.06 4.22 -25.05
CA ILE A 107 11.60 4.09 -24.95
C ILE A 107 10.91 4.37 -26.27
N ASN A 108 11.35 5.38 -27.04
CA ASN A 108 10.78 5.68 -28.34
C ASN A 108 11.03 4.55 -29.36
N ALA A 109 12.22 3.96 -29.35
CA ALA A 109 12.55 2.83 -30.22
C ALA A 109 11.75 1.58 -29.86
N GLU A 110 11.61 1.24 -28.58
CA GLU A 110 10.80 0.13 -28.09
C GLU A 110 9.33 0.30 -28.46
N MET A 111 8.74 1.47 -28.20
CA MET A 111 7.34 1.74 -28.53
C MET A 111 7.08 1.67 -30.03
N LEU A 112 8.01 2.16 -30.84
CA LEU A 112 7.91 2.07 -32.30
C LEU A 112 8.00 0.60 -32.79
N ALA A 113 8.88 -0.19 -32.21
CA ALA A 113 9.00 -1.61 -32.51
C ALA A 113 7.73 -2.38 -32.15
N LEU A 114 7.19 -2.19 -30.93
CA LEU A 114 5.95 -2.81 -30.46
C LEU A 114 4.75 -2.41 -31.32
N SER A 115 4.66 -1.16 -31.76
CA SER A 115 3.56 -0.67 -32.61
C SER A 115 3.48 -1.35 -33.96
N ARG A 116 4.59 -1.94 -34.45
CA ARG A 116 4.68 -2.69 -35.70
C ARG A 116 4.30 -4.17 -35.53
N GLN A 117 4.31 -4.70 -34.33
CA GLN A 117 4.06 -6.12 -34.02
C GLN A 117 2.58 -6.39 -33.70
N ARG A 118 1.69 -5.98 -34.61
CA ARG A 118 0.25 -6.03 -34.37
C ARG A 118 -0.32 -7.43 -34.10
N GLY A 119 0.19 -8.44 -34.81
CA GLY A 119 -0.25 -9.83 -34.65
C GLY A 119 0.23 -10.48 -33.37
N GLU A 120 1.29 -9.97 -32.76
CA GLU A 120 1.82 -10.51 -31.49
C GLU A 120 0.89 -10.22 -30.31
N VAL A 121 0.38 -8.99 -30.23
CA VAL A 121 -0.57 -8.60 -29.17
C VAL A 121 -1.85 -9.42 -29.27
N ALA A 122 -2.36 -9.68 -30.46
CA ALA A 122 -3.52 -10.55 -30.66
C ALA A 122 -3.24 -11.98 -30.18
N ARG A 123 -2.09 -12.55 -30.52
CA ARG A 123 -1.68 -13.90 -30.09
C ARG A 123 -1.49 -14.01 -28.57
N GLN A 124 -0.93 -13.00 -27.94
CA GLN A 124 -0.80 -12.96 -26.50
C GLN A 124 -2.17 -12.94 -25.81
N TRP A 125 -3.11 -12.15 -26.33
CA TRP A 125 -4.49 -12.15 -25.85
C TRP A 125 -5.18 -13.50 -26.04
N GLU A 126 -5.03 -14.11 -27.21
CA GLU A 126 -5.62 -15.42 -27.52
C GLU A 126 -5.07 -16.53 -26.63
N GLY A 127 -3.78 -16.52 -26.35
CA GLY A 127 -3.16 -17.47 -25.43
C GLY A 127 -3.74 -17.41 -24.01
N GLU A 128 -3.97 -16.23 -23.50
CA GLU A 128 -4.54 -16.03 -22.17
C GLU A 128 -6.08 -16.23 -22.15
N VAL A 129 -6.76 -15.97 -23.29
CA VAL A 129 -8.22 -16.10 -23.43
C VAL A 129 -8.66 -17.53 -23.74
N ALA A 130 -7.81 -18.36 -24.32
CA ALA A 130 -8.17 -19.69 -24.81
C ALA A 130 -8.73 -20.64 -23.71
N ASP A 131 -8.34 -20.44 -22.43
CA ASP A 131 -8.84 -21.24 -21.30
C ASP A 131 -10.17 -20.79 -20.71
N GLY A 132 -10.76 -19.70 -21.19
CA GLY A 132 -12.15 -19.27 -20.88
C GLY A 132 -12.45 -18.98 -19.40
N ARG A 133 -11.43 -18.90 -18.54
CA ARG A 133 -11.58 -18.72 -17.09
C ARG A 133 -10.71 -17.57 -16.58
N PHE A 134 -11.12 -16.35 -16.90
CA PHE A 134 -10.46 -15.19 -16.34
C PHE A 134 -10.93 -14.92 -14.92
N VAL A 135 -10.05 -15.03 -13.95
CA VAL A 135 -10.23 -14.40 -12.66
C VAL A 135 -9.35 -13.17 -12.62
N THR A 136 -9.95 -12.00 -12.73
CA THR A 136 -9.23 -10.76 -12.49
C THR A 136 -8.91 -10.63 -11.03
N GLN A 137 -7.65 -10.63 -10.68
CA GLN A 137 -7.18 -10.34 -9.33
C GLN A 137 -6.66 -8.91 -9.26
N VAL A 138 -7.11 -8.17 -8.26
CA VAL A 138 -6.60 -6.84 -7.94
C VAL A 138 -5.71 -6.95 -6.71
N GLU A 139 -4.50 -6.46 -6.83
CA GLU A 139 -3.46 -6.54 -5.81
C GLU A 139 -2.93 -5.15 -5.48
N SER A 140 -2.59 -4.93 -4.21
CA SER A 140 -1.90 -3.73 -3.77
C SER A 140 -0.48 -4.07 -3.37
N GLU A 141 0.48 -3.50 -4.06
CA GLU A 141 1.89 -3.56 -3.66
C GLU A 141 2.17 -2.48 -2.60
N VAL A 142 2.43 -2.93 -1.40
CA VAL A 142 2.74 -2.07 -0.26
C VAL A 142 4.24 -2.11 0.01
N PRO A 143 4.96 -0.98 -0.11
CA PRO A 143 6.36 -0.93 0.26
C PRO A 143 6.58 -1.38 1.71
N ALA A 144 7.59 -2.22 1.94
CA ALA A 144 7.86 -2.80 3.26
C ALA A 144 8.12 -1.73 4.35
N GLU A 145 8.63 -0.58 3.96
CA GLU A 145 8.84 0.60 4.83
C GLU A 145 7.54 1.16 5.41
N LYS A 146 6.40 0.94 4.73
CA LYS A 146 5.07 1.37 5.19
C LYS A 146 4.42 0.39 6.15
N SER A 147 5.11 -0.71 6.48
CA SER A 147 4.64 -1.61 7.54
C SER A 147 4.56 -0.85 8.86
N VAL A 148 3.40 -0.94 9.51
CA VAL A 148 3.14 -0.19 10.74
C VAL A 148 3.94 -0.81 11.89
N PRO A 149 4.84 -0.07 12.55
CA PRO A 149 5.48 -0.57 13.75
C PRO A 149 4.45 -0.63 14.89
N ILE A 150 3.90 -1.81 15.12
CA ILE A 150 2.86 -2.05 16.13
C ILE A 150 3.46 -2.11 17.56
N PHE A 151 4.78 -2.24 17.66
CA PHE A 151 5.45 -2.37 18.93
C PHE A 151 5.58 -1.01 19.62
N THR A 152 4.77 -0.78 20.66
CA THR A 152 4.81 0.45 21.43
C THR A 152 5.84 0.32 22.57
N PHE A 153 6.44 1.45 22.98
CA PHE A 153 7.35 1.54 24.15
C PHE A 153 6.78 0.82 25.39
N TRP A 154 5.47 0.92 25.63
CA TRP A 154 4.82 0.26 26.76
C TRP A 154 4.86 -1.27 26.69
N ASN A 155 4.79 -1.86 25.50
CA ASN A 155 4.92 -3.31 25.36
C ASN A 155 6.35 -3.76 25.71
N VAL A 156 7.37 -2.98 25.31
CA VAL A 156 8.77 -3.25 25.67
C VAL A 156 8.99 -3.08 27.16
N ALA A 157 8.56 -1.97 27.73
CA ALA A 157 8.68 -1.69 29.15
C ALA A 157 7.97 -2.76 30.00
N PHE A 158 6.76 -3.14 29.62
CA PHE A 158 6.00 -4.19 30.31
C PHE A 158 6.71 -5.54 30.22
N THR A 159 7.24 -5.89 29.07
CA THR A 159 8.03 -7.13 28.90
C THR A 159 9.29 -7.11 29.76
N CYS A 160 10.03 -6.00 29.80
CA CYS A 160 11.21 -5.85 30.66
C CYS A 160 10.86 -5.97 32.14
N ILE A 161 9.79 -5.30 32.61
CA ILE A 161 9.33 -5.39 34.00
C ILE A 161 8.93 -6.84 34.33
N THR A 162 8.14 -7.49 33.49
CA THR A 162 7.74 -8.89 33.68
C THR A 162 8.96 -9.80 33.76
N THR A 163 9.95 -9.63 32.88
CA THR A 163 11.20 -10.40 32.90
C THR A 163 11.96 -10.19 34.23
N ALA A 164 12.07 -8.94 34.70
CA ALA A 164 12.75 -8.64 35.93
C ALA A 164 12.04 -9.29 37.15
N VAL A 165 10.70 -9.24 37.18
CA VAL A 165 9.89 -9.90 38.22
C VAL A 165 10.10 -11.42 38.18
N GLU A 166 10.08 -12.03 37.01
CA GLU A 166 10.31 -13.46 36.86
C GLU A 166 11.68 -13.89 37.35
N VAL A 167 12.74 -13.18 36.98
CA VAL A 167 14.11 -13.44 37.46
C VAL A 167 14.18 -13.39 38.98
N PHE A 168 13.55 -12.36 39.59
CA PHE A 168 13.50 -12.22 41.04
C PHE A 168 12.74 -13.38 41.70
N VAL A 169 11.57 -13.76 41.18
CA VAL A 169 10.77 -14.88 41.71
C VAL A 169 11.50 -16.20 41.59
N VAL A 170 12.15 -16.46 40.44
CA VAL A 170 12.97 -17.68 40.25
C VAL A 170 14.15 -17.71 41.25
N ALA A 171 14.83 -16.58 41.44
CA ALA A 171 15.95 -16.48 42.37
C ALA A 171 15.53 -16.76 43.84
N THR A 172 14.31 -16.34 44.22
CA THR A 172 13.80 -16.54 45.58
C THR A 172 13.14 -17.90 45.81
N LEU A 173 12.69 -18.56 44.74
CA LEU A 173 12.04 -19.89 44.80
C LEU A 173 12.90 -20.94 45.46
N ARG A 174 14.22 -20.94 45.20
CA ARG A 174 15.17 -21.85 45.82
C ARG A 174 15.15 -21.74 47.36
N ASN A 175 15.10 -20.54 47.87
CA ASN A 175 15.06 -20.28 49.30
C ASN A 175 13.71 -20.72 49.91
N ALA A 176 12.61 -20.52 49.20
CA ALA A 176 11.29 -20.97 49.65
C ALA A 176 11.19 -22.51 49.70
N LEU A 177 11.76 -23.20 48.73
CA LEU A 177 11.83 -24.66 48.69
C LEU A 177 12.69 -25.23 49.81
N SER A 178 13.86 -24.62 50.08
CA SER A 178 14.74 -25.05 51.15
C SER A 178 14.14 -24.82 52.55
N ALA A 179 13.26 -23.82 52.69
CA ALA A 179 12.52 -23.54 53.93
C ALA A 179 11.31 -24.47 54.17
N GLY A 180 11.00 -25.38 53.23
CA GLY A 180 9.88 -26.34 53.34
C GLY A 180 8.49 -25.70 53.29
N ASN A 181 8.36 -24.45 52.85
CA ASN A 181 7.08 -23.74 52.77
C ASN A 181 6.36 -24.06 51.45
N ALA A 182 5.54 -25.11 51.46
CA ALA A 182 4.83 -25.59 50.28
C ALA A 182 3.88 -24.55 49.65
N TYR A 183 3.16 -23.77 50.46
CA TYR A 183 2.23 -22.76 49.96
C TYR A 183 2.94 -21.62 49.22
N LEU A 184 4.07 -21.15 49.77
CA LEU A 184 4.87 -20.12 49.16
C LEU A 184 5.50 -20.61 47.84
N SER A 185 5.99 -21.87 47.82
CA SER A 185 6.57 -22.46 46.64
C SER A 185 5.55 -22.64 45.51
N VAL A 186 4.33 -23.09 45.83
CA VAL A 186 3.22 -23.21 44.83
C VAL A 186 2.82 -21.83 44.32
N GLY A 187 2.71 -20.82 45.19
CA GLY A 187 2.40 -19.47 44.75
C GLY A 187 3.44 -18.91 43.78
N MET A 188 4.74 -19.10 44.07
CA MET A 188 5.82 -18.68 43.18
C MET A 188 5.81 -19.41 41.83
N LEU A 189 5.52 -20.70 41.81
CA LEU A 189 5.39 -21.48 40.57
C LEU A 189 4.22 -20.96 39.70
N LEU A 190 3.10 -20.58 40.32
CA LEU A 190 1.99 -19.95 39.59
C LEU A 190 2.39 -18.60 38.98
N VAL A 191 3.12 -17.76 39.71
CA VAL A 191 3.63 -16.47 39.17
C VAL A 191 4.54 -16.73 37.98
N ILE A 192 5.47 -17.69 38.08
CA ILE A 192 6.37 -18.06 36.98
C ILE A 192 5.55 -18.52 35.76
N ALA A 193 4.55 -19.39 35.93
CA ALA A 193 3.72 -19.89 34.84
C ALA A 193 2.96 -18.75 34.13
N VAL A 194 2.37 -17.82 34.88
CA VAL A 194 1.68 -16.65 34.32
C VAL A 194 2.67 -15.74 33.57
N GLY A 195 3.83 -15.50 34.13
CA GLY A 195 4.86 -14.67 33.51
C GLY A 195 5.39 -15.28 32.21
N LEU A 196 5.64 -16.58 32.17
CA LEU A 196 6.03 -17.28 30.94
C LEU A 196 4.97 -17.15 29.82
N ILE A 197 3.68 -17.22 30.18
CA ILE A 197 2.58 -17.00 29.23
C ILE A 197 2.62 -15.56 28.69
N VAL A 198 2.81 -14.57 29.56
CA VAL A 198 2.89 -13.15 29.19
C VAL A 198 4.10 -12.88 28.30
N LEU A 199 5.27 -13.42 28.68
CA LEU A 199 6.51 -13.28 27.89
C LEU A 199 6.39 -14.00 26.54
N GLY A 200 5.83 -15.20 26.52
CA GLY A 200 5.57 -15.95 25.27
C GLY A 200 4.68 -15.17 24.30
N ARG A 201 3.59 -14.58 24.82
CA ARG A 201 2.72 -13.69 24.02
C ARG A 201 3.45 -12.43 23.54
N GLY A 202 4.31 -11.85 24.39
CA GLY A 202 5.14 -10.71 24.02
C GLY A 202 6.13 -11.06 22.90
N ALA A 203 6.81 -12.19 23.02
CA ALA A 203 7.75 -12.69 22.01
C ALA A 203 7.06 -12.98 20.67
N VAL A 204 5.91 -13.66 20.69
CA VAL A 204 5.12 -13.94 19.47
C VAL A 204 4.69 -12.63 18.82
N LYS A 205 4.21 -11.65 19.57
CA LYS A 205 3.90 -10.31 19.04
C LYS A 205 5.14 -9.66 18.44
N TRP A 206 6.26 -9.65 19.12
CA TRP A 206 7.50 -9.03 18.66
C TRP A 206 7.99 -9.66 17.34
N LEU A 207 8.04 -11.00 17.28
CA LEU A 207 8.42 -11.72 16.07
C LEU A 207 7.45 -11.45 14.90
N SER A 208 6.14 -11.37 15.21
CA SER A 208 5.14 -11.09 14.19
C SER A 208 5.23 -9.68 13.62
N HIS A 209 5.82 -8.73 14.33
CA HIS A 209 5.96 -7.33 13.89
C HIS A 209 7.25 -7.05 13.13
N ARG A 210 8.19 -7.99 13.14
CA ARG A 210 9.38 -7.97 12.29
C ARG A 210 9.07 -8.34 10.84
N ASP A 211 7.97 -9.06 10.61
CA ASP A 211 7.55 -9.44 9.26
C ASP A 211 6.60 -8.38 8.68
N PRO A 212 7.04 -7.62 7.64
CA PRO A 212 6.22 -6.62 6.99
C PRO A 212 4.91 -7.20 6.43
N ALA A 213 4.95 -8.42 5.87
CA ALA A 213 3.78 -9.08 5.31
C ALA A 213 2.70 -9.31 6.37
N ARG A 214 3.10 -9.74 7.55
CA ARG A 214 2.18 -9.96 8.66
C ARG A 214 1.60 -8.65 9.21
N SER A 215 2.40 -7.59 9.24
CA SER A 215 1.97 -6.26 9.64
C SER A 215 0.92 -5.71 8.67
N VAL A 216 1.21 -5.77 7.37
CA VAL A 216 0.29 -5.32 6.30
C VAL A 216 -0.99 -6.17 6.31
N ARG A 217 -0.88 -7.49 6.46
CA ARG A 217 -2.04 -8.39 6.57
C ARG A 217 -2.94 -8.02 7.75
N THR A 218 -2.35 -7.70 8.91
CA THR A 218 -3.10 -7.33 10.12
C THR A 218 -3.87 -6.03 9.91
N LEU A 219 -3.23 -5.05 9.27
CA LEU A 219 -3.87 -3.78 8.91
C LEU A 219 -4.97 -4.00 7.85
N GLY A 220 -4.68 -4.78 6.82
CA GLY A 220 -5.65 -5.17 5.79
C GLY A 220 -6.87 -5.89 6.37
N ALA A 221 -6.67 -6.78 7.34
CA ALA A 221 -7.76 -7.46 8.03
C ALA A 221 -8.68 -6.49 8.81
N ALA A 222 -8.13 -5.43 9.41
CA ALA A 222 -8.92 -4.40 10.08
C ALA A 222 -9.76 -3.59 9.08
N VAL A 223 -9.17 -3.21 7.94
CA VAL A 223 -9.88 -2.51 6.86
C VAL A 223 -10.97 -3.40 6.27
N TYR A 224 -10.65 -4.65 5.95
CA TYR A 224 -11.61 -5.63 5.43
C TYR A 224 -12.82 -5.79 6.35
N LYS A 225 -12.59 -6.06 7.65
CA LYS A 225 -13.67 -6.18 8.64
C LYS A 225 -14.52 -4.92 8.72
N THR A 226 -13.90 -3.75 8.62
CA THR A 226 -14.62 -2.46 8.61
C THR A 226 -15.51 -2.36 7.38
N LEU A 227 -14.99 -2.67 6.19
CA LEU A 227 -15.76 -2.60 4.95
C LEU A 227 -16.94 -3.59 4.96
N CYS A 228 -16.74 -4.81 5.47
CA CYS A 228 -17.83 -5.79 5.67
C CYS A 228 -18.87 -5.28 6.66
N ALA A 229 -18.45 -4.78 7.82
CA ALA A 229 -19.37 -4.26 8.85
C ALA A 229 -20.17 -3.04 8.38
N CYS A 230 -19.61 -2.28 7.41
CA CYS A 230 -20.30 -1.15 6.77
C CYS A 230 -21.20 -1.57 5.60
N GLY A 231 -21.22 -2.85 5.23
CA GLY A 231 -22.00 -3.36 4.08
C GLY A 231 -21.46 -2.89 2.72
N LEU A 232 -20.17 -2.52 2.65
CA LEU A 232 -19.54 -2.00 1.44
C LEU A 232 -18.93 -3.10 0.56
N ILE A 233 -18.61 -4.25 1.16
CA ILE A 233 -18.10 -5.46 0.48
C ILE A 233 -18.70 -6.71 1.11
N ALA A 234 -18.65 -7.84 0.39
CA ALA A 234 -19.11 -9.14 0.88
C ALA A 234 -18.15 -9.72 1.94
N SER A 235 -18.68 -10.54 2.85
CA SER A 235 -17.93 -11.12 3.97
C SER A 235 -17.27 -12.47 3.69
N SER A 236 -17.30 -12.95 2.43
CA SER A 236 -16.82 -14.31 2.06
C SER A 236 -15.34 -14.37 1.73
N ALA A 237 -14.66 -13.23 1.61
CA ALA A 237 -13.28 -13.15 1.17
C ALA A 237 -12.26 -13.33 2.31
N LYS A 238 -11.01 -13.65 1.92
CA LYS A 238 -9.87 -13.72 2.84
C LYS A 238 -8.80 -12.72 2.42
N VAL A 239 -8.23 -12.02 3.40
CA VAL A 239 -7.07 -11.14 3.19
C VAL A 239 -5.80 -11.98 3.16
N GLU A 240 -5.10 -11.95 2.04
CA GLU A 240 -3.83 -12.64 1.86
C GLU A 240 -2.71 -11.65 1.56
N THR A 241 -1.49 -12.01 1.94
CA THR A 241 -0.29 -11.22 1.70
C THR A 241 0.86 -12.12 1.30
N VAL A 242 1.61 -11.68 0.31
CA VAL A 242 2.84 -12.32 -0.14
C VAL A 242 3.98 -11.30 -0.02
N ALA A 243 5.08 -11.71 0.63
CA ALA A 243 6.26 -10.84 0.72
C ALA A 243 7.15 -11.05 -0.50
N ASP A 244 7.36 -9.99 -1.26
CA ASP A 244 8.38 -9.93 -2.28
C ASP A 244 9.66 -9.32 -1.68
N ARG A 245 10.64 -10.19 -1.41
CA ARG A 245 11.92 -9.77 -0.82
C ARG A 245 12.84 -9.09 -1.82
N GLN A 246 12.68 -9.36 -3.12
CA GLN A 246 13.54 -8.78 -4.15
C GLN A 246 13.20 -7.30 -4.34
N ASN A 247 11.90 -6.98 -4.40
CA ASN A 247 11.43 -5.62 -4.58
C ASN A 247 11.13 -4.89 -3.26
N SER A 248 11.42 -5.51 -2.11
CA SER A 248 11.13 -4.95 -0.78
C SER A 248 9.69 -4.47 -0.63
N CYS A 249 8.74 -5.19 -1.20
CA CYS A 249 7.32 -4.90 -1.12
C CYS A 249 6.51 -6.09 -0.59
N VAL A 250 5.27 -5.81 -0.22
CA VAL A 250 4.28 -6.80 0.22
C VAL A 250 3.07 -6.69 -0.67
N SER A 251 2.77 -7.74 -1.39
CA SER A 251 1.54 -7.87 -2.15
C SER A 251 0.38 -8.20 -1.22
N LEU A 252 -0.69 -7.44 -1.33
CA LEU A 252 -1.91 -7.56 -0.54
C LEU A 252 -3.12 -7.71 -1.47
N TYR A 253 -3.92 -8.75 -1.26
CA TYR A 253 -5.11 -8.99 -2.06
C TYR A 253 -6.22 -9.69 -1.29
N LEU A 254 -7.44 -9.66 -1.86
CA LEU A 254 -8.57 -10.43 -1.38
C LEU A 254 -8.74 -11.70 -2.23
N ARG A 255 -8.65 -12.86 -1.58
CA ARG A 255 -8.98 -14.13 -2.21
C ARG A 255 -10.48 -14.41 -2.08
N ASN A 256 -11.09 -14.98 -3.11
CA ASN A 256 -12.53 -15.31 -3.19
C ASN A 256 -13.44 -14.05 -3.04
N ALA A 257 -13.06 -12.95 -3.68
CA ALA A 257 -13.83 -11.71 -3.71
C ALA A 257 -14.21 -11.35 -5.15
N SER A 258 -15.32 -10.64 -5.30
CA SER A 258 -15.66 -10.03 -6.59
C SER A 258 -14.63 -8.97 -6.97
N VAL A 259 -14.48 -8.69 -8.27
CA VAL A 259 -13.58 -7.63 -8.75
C VAL A 259 -13.94 -6.27 -8.14
N HIS A 260 -15.24 -6.02 -7.91
CA HIS A 260 -15.71 -4.83 -7.25
C HIS A 260 -15.19 -4.74 -5.81
N ASP A 261 -15.33 -5.81 -5.03
CA ASP A 261 -14.90 -5.85 -3.62
C ASP A 261 -13.38 -5.72 -3.50
N GLN A 262 -12.63 -6.37 -4.41
CA GLN A 262 -11.19 -6.23 -4.50
C GLN A 262 -10.78 -4.77 -4.77
N ASN A 263 -11.43 -4.09 -5.72
CA ASN A 263 -11.17 -2.68 -6.02
C ASN A 263 -11.46 -1.76 -4.83
N VAL A 264 -12.60 -1.95 -4.17
CA VAL A 264 -12.99 -1.14 -3.00
C VAL A 264 -11.97 -1.32 -1.87
N PHE A 265 -11.57 -2.56 -1.60
CA PHE A 265 -10.59 -2.89 -0.57
C PHE A 265 -9.21 -2.32 -0.88
N ASN A 266 -8.69 -2.57 -2.08
CA ASN A 266 -7.36 -2.13 -2.47
C ASN A 266 -7.26 -0.60 -2.56
N THR A 267 -8.32 0.07 -3.04
CA THR A 267 -8.40 1.54 -3.00
C THR A 267 -8.38 2.06 -1.57
N ALA A 268 -9.16 1.44 -0.67
CA ALA A 268 -9.16 1.84 0.73
C ALA A 268 -7.79 1.62 1.42
N MET A 269 -7.08 0.54 1.08
CA MET A 269 -5.73 0.29 1.58
C MET A 269 -4.71 1.30 1.04
N ALA A 270 -4.77 1.60 -0.25
CA ALA A 270 -3.91 2.58 -0.88
C ALA A 270 -4.11 3.98 -0.27
N GLU A 271 -5.37 4.41 -0.08
CA GLU A 271 -5.69 5.68 0.56
C GLU A 271 -5.23 5.72 2.04
N LEU A 272 -5.41 4.64 2.80
CA LEU A 272 -4.99 4.55 4.20
C LEU A 272 -3.46 4.70 4.35
N LEU A 273 -2.70 4.12 3.42
CA LEU A 273 -1.24 4.12 3.40
C LEU A 273 -0.66 5.26 2.53
N SER A 274 -1.50 6.16 2.05
CA SER A 274 -1.07 7.36 1.33
C SER A 274 -0.70 8.49 2.29
N PRO A 275 0.14 9.45 1.85
CA PRO A 275 0.39 10.67 2.61
C PRO A 275 -0.91 11.41 2.92
N ILE A 276 -0.93 12.07 4.07
CA ILE A 276 -2.11 12.82 4.52
C ILE A 276 -2.21 14.12 3.71
N GLU A 277 -3.02 14.14 2.66
CA GLU A 277 -3.23 15.33 1.84
C GLU A 277 -4.42 16.15 2.34
N ASN A 278 -5.64 15.69 2.10
CA ASN A 278 -6.87 16.37 2.51
C ASN A 278 -7.99 15.38 2.83
N PRO A 279 -7.80 14.43 3.76
CA PRO A 279 -8.82 13.48 4.11
C PRO A 279 -9.93 14.15 4.91
N ARG A 280 -11.15 13.62 4.82
CA ARG A 280 -12.27 14.09 5.64
C ARG A 280 -12.07 13.81 7.14
N TYR A 281 -11.44 12.68 7.47
CA TYR A 281 -11.04 12.30 8.82
C TYR A 281 -9.58 11.85 8.84
N ILE A 282 -8.90 12.13 9.95
CA ILE A 282 -7.57 11.62 10.25
C ILE A 282 -7.68 10.68 11.45
N LEU A 283 -7.01 9.54 11.35
CA LEU A 283 -6.87 8.59 12.45
C LEU A 283 -5.52 8.82 13.11
N ILE A 284 -5.50 9.28 14.35
CA ILE A 284 -4.26 9.61 15.07
C ILE A 284 -4.06 8.63 16.21
N ALA A 285 -2.87 8.04 16.30
CA ALA A 285 -2.57 7.14 17.41
C ALA A 285 -2.58 7.88 18.75
N LYS A 286 -3.37 7.36 19.70
CA LYS A 286 -3.54 7.92 21.04
C LYS A 286 -2.69 7.15 22.05
N MET A 287 -1.81 7.85 22.75
CA MET A 287 -0.98 7.25 23.83
C MET A 287 -1.70 7.30 25.16
N THR A 288 -2.13 8.48 25.58
CA THR A 288 -2.85 8.74 26.83
C THR A 288 -3.99 9.72 26.59
N LYS A 289 -4.76 10.09 27.64
CA LYS A 289 -5.94 10.95 27.51
C LYS A 289 -5.67 12.24 26.73
N ASN A 290 -4.45 12.82 26.85
CA ASN A 290 -4.08 14.11 26.24
C ASN A 290 -2.80 14.05 25.38
N ARG A 291 -2.27 12.84 25.06
CA ARG A 291 -1.05 12.70 24.25
C ARG A 291 -1.32 11.88 23.00
N TYR A 292 -0.97 12.49 21.86
CA TYR A 292 -1.07 11.89 20.53
C TYR A 292 0.31 11.61 19.95
N ARG A 293 0.41 10.51 19.19
CA ARG A 293 1.61 10.17 18.44
C ARG A 293 1.37 10.54 16.97
N TYR A 294 1.65 11.78 16.61
CA TYR A 294 1.43 12.32 15.25
C TYR A 294 2.22 11.56 14.17
N ARG A 295 3.36 10.96 14.52
CA ARG A 295 4.14 10.12 13.60
C ARG A 295 3.32 8.93 13.09
N LEU A 296 2.42 8.40 13.89
CA LEU A 296 1.54 7.30 13.54
C LEU A 296 0.12 7.85 13.34
N SER A 297 -0.10 8.41 12.17
CA SER A 297 -1.40 8.93 11.74
C SER A 297 -1.69 8.47 10.32
N PHE A 298 -2.96 8.19 10.06
CA PHE A 298 -3.45 7.72 8.76
C PHE A 298 -4.52 8.65 8.21
N ALA A 299 -4.54 8.79 6.89
CA ALA A 299 -5.70 9.32 6.20
C ALA A 299 -6.84 8.29 6.28
N CYS A 300 -8.04 8.71 6.66
CA CYS A 300 -9.20 7.81 6.58
C CYS A 300 -9.60 7.61 5.12
N PRO A 301 -9.74 6.37 4.64
CA PRO A 301 -10.17 6.09 3.29
C PRO A 301 -11.50 6.79 2.95
N THR A 302 -11.59 7.32 1.73
CA THR A 302 -12.72 8.13 1.28
C THR A 302 -14.04 7.39 1.41
N VAL A 303 -14.06 6.10 1.06
CA VAL A 303 -15.26 5.26 1.13
C VAL A 303 -15.76 5.10 2.58
N ILE A 304 -14.86 4.98 3.55
CA ILE A 304 -15.15 4.87 4.98
C ILE A 304 -15.46 6.25 5.57
N GLY A 305 -14.73 7.28 5.14
CA GLY A 305 -14.87 8.66 5.59
C GLY A 305 -16.21 9.32 5.26
N LYS A 306 -17.06 8.69 4.44
CA LYS A 306 -18.40 9.20 4.08
C LYS A 306 -19.30 9.35 5.31
N LYS A 307 -19.26 8.43 6.27
CA LYS A 307 -20.07 8.43 7.48
C LYS A 307 -19.21 8.34 8.73
N LYS A 308 -19.55 9.13 9.77
CA LYS A 308 -18.84 9.13 11.05
C LYS A 308 -18.86 7.75 11.72
N GLU A 309 -19.96 7.02 11.60
CA GLU A 309 -20.15 5.67 12.14
C GLU A 309 -19.12 4.69 11.54
N TYR A 310 -18.88 4.74 10.23
CA TYR A 310 -17.89 3.88 9.54
C TYR A 310 -16.47 4.15 10.07
N VAL A 311 -16.14 5.42 10.29
CA VAL A 311 -14.83 5.81 10.85
C VAL A 311 -14.66 5.30 12.28
N GLN A 312 -15.73 5.28 13.07
CA GLN A 312 -15.71 4.72 14.43
C GLN A 312 -15.50 3.20 14.41
N ILE A 313 -16.12 2.48 13.46
CA ILE A 313 -15.90 1.04 13.27
C ILE A 313 -14.45 0.79 12.91
N LEU A 314 -13.86 1.53 11.95
CA LEU A 314 -12.45 1.42 11.60
C LEU A 314 -11.54 1.67 12.80
N SER A 315 -11.81 2.71 13.58
CA SER A 315 -11.05 3.01 14.80
C SER A 315 -11.10 1.86 15.82
N LYS A 316 -12.26 1.19 15.95
CA LYS A 316 -12.44 0.03 16.83
C LYS A 316 -11.66 -1.18 16.32
N GLU A 317 -11.72 -1.48 15.02
CA GLU A 317 -10.97 -2.61 14.43
C GLU A 317 -9.46 -2.38 14.49
N LEU A 318 -8.99 -1.15 14.25
CA LEU A 318 -7.58 -0.79 14.40
C LEU A 318 -7.11 -0.93 15.87
N ARG A 319 -7.97 -0.64 16.84
CA ARG A 319 -7.65 -0.82 18.26
C ARG A 319 -7.37 -2.28 18.60
N ASN A 320 -8.09 -3.20 17.99
CA ASN A 320 -7.94 -4.63 18.22
C ASN A 320 -6.68 -5.21 17.56
N THR A 321 -6.14 -4.53 16.54
CA THR A 321 -5.06 -5.05 15.69
C THR A 321 -3.77 -4.25 15.83
N THR A 322 -3.83 -2.94 15.63
CA THR A 322 -2.65 -2.07 15.46
C THR A 322 -2.42 -1.17 16.66
N GLY A 323 -3.49 -0.67 17.28
CA GLY A 323 -3.42 0.25 18.41
C GLY A 323 -4.61 1.20 18.48
N ARG A 324 -4.66 2.00 19.55
CA ARG A 324 -5.75 2.93 19.76
C ARG A 324 -5.59 4.17 18.87
N PHE A 325 -6.51 4.36 17.94
CA PHE A 325 -6.59 5.54 17.09
C PHE A 325 -7.82 6.36 17.44
N GLU A 326 -7.66 7.67 17.43
CA GLU A 326 -8.76 8.61 17.59
C GLU A 326 -9.08 9.26 16.25
N PRO A 327 -10.32 9.15 15.76
CA PRO A 327 -10.73 9.79 14.53
C PRO A 327 -11.00 11.27 14.77
N VAL A 328 -10.37 12.13 14.01
CA VAL A 328 -10.54 13.58 14.07
C VAL A 328 -11.06 14.10 12.74
N TYR A 329 -12.12 14.90 12.78
CA TYR A 329 -12.67 15.55 11.60
C TYR A 329 -11.71 16.65 11.10
N ALA A 330 -11.31 16.54 9.85
CA ALA A 330 -10.21 17.33 9.31
C ALA A 330 -10.61 18.72 8.81
N HIS A 331 -11.88 18.92 8.45
CA HIS A 331 -12.36 20.18 7.87
C HIS A 331 -12.85 21.22 8.90
N GLY A 332 -12.81 20.91 10.20
CA GLY A 332 -13.05 21.88 11.27
C GLY A 332 -11.86 22.79 11.54
N GLU A 333 -12.08 23.88 12.30
CA GLU A 333 -11.02 24.88 12.61
C GLU A 333 -9.75 24.25 13.23
N GLY A 334 -9.91 23.33 14.17
CA GLY A 334 -8.79 22.58 14.78
C GLY A 334 -8.20 21.52 13.85
N GLY A 335 -9.00 20.97 12.92
CA GLY A 335 -8.63 19.88 12.04
C GLY A 335 -7.55 20.26 11.02
N ARG A 336 -7.64 21.46 10.43
CA ARG A 336 -6.62 21.97 9.47
C ARG A 336 -5.24 22.09 10.09
N ARG A 337 -5.15 22.61 11.32
CA ARG A 337 -3.87 22.69 12.05
C ARG A 337 -3.31 21.30 12.36
N LEU A 338 -4.20 20.36 12.62
CA LEU A 338 -3.85 18.98 12.92
C LEU A 338 -3.36 18.24 11.66
N ILE A 339 -3.98 18.47 10.50
CA ILE A 339 -3.50 17.96 9.20
C ILE A 339 -2.03 18.34 9.01
N LEU A 340 -1.67 19.61 9.18
CA LEU A 340 -0.30 20.08 9.01
C LEU A 340 0.67 19.42 9.98
N LYS A 341 0.27 19.25 11.25
CA LYS A 341 1.10 18.53 12.24
C LYS A 341 1.28 17.05 11.88
N CYS A 342 0.21 16.37 11.48
CA CYS A 342 0.26 14.98 11.08
C CYS A 342 1.09 14.80 9.80
N ARG A 343 0.91 15.66 8.80
CA ARG A 343 1.66 15.65 7.55
C ARG A 343 3.16 15.82 7.77
N LYS A 344 3.57 16.78 8.61
CA LYS A 344 4.98 17.01 8.96
C LYS A 344 5.60 15.90 9.78
N ALA A 345 4.83 15.22 10.62
CA ALA A 345 5.31 14.20 11.54
C ALA A 345 5.13 12.77 11.03
N SER A 346 4.31 12.53 9.99
CA SER A 346 3.98 11.20 9.50
C SER A 346 5.22 10.45 9.00
N TYR A 347 5.25 9.13 9.29
CA TYR A 347 6.25 8.23 8.72
C TYR A 347 5.95 7.84 7.26
N ILE A 348 4.73 8.11 6.80
CA ILE A 348 4.33 7.86 5.41
C ILE A 348 4.79 9.04 4.57
N THR A 349 5.78 8.81 3.74
CA THR A 349 6.36 9.80 2.83
C THR A 349 5.80 9.66 1.42
N LEU A 350 6.01 10.68 0.57
CA LEU A 350 5.58 10.69 -0.83
C LEU A 350 6.36 9.69 -1.70
N ASN A 351 7.57 9.32 -1.28
CA ASN A 351 8.52 8.61 -2.14
C ASN A 351 8.11 7.16 -2.47
N ASN A 352 7.28 6.54 -1.63
CA ASN A 352 6.87 5.15 -1.84
C ASN A 352 5.35 5.04 -1.83
N LYS A 353 4.71 5.12 -2.98
CA LYS A 353 3.26 4.98 -3.12
C LYS A 353 2.86 3.50 -3.14
N VAL A 354 1.68 3.20 -2.62
CA VAL A 354 1.03 1.89 -2.83
C VAL A 354 0.54 1.84 -4.26
N ILE A 355 0.91 0.79 -4.98
CA ILE A 355 0.54 0.59 -6.38
C ILE A 355 -0.55 -0.49 -6.41
N ASN A 356 -1.67 -0.21 -7.07
CA ASN A 356 -2.71 -1.21 -7.31
C ASN A 356 -2.53 -1.78 -8.71
N LYS A 357 -2.25 -3.07 -8.79
CA LYS A 357 -2.13 -3.82 -10.04
C LYS A 357 -3.34 -4.72 -10.25
N ARG A 358 -3.70 -4.97 -11.49
CA ARG A 358 -4.72 -5.94 -11.88
C ARG A 358 -4.10 -6.91 -12.85
N TYR A 359 -4.24 -8.18 -12.59
CA TYR A 359 -3.81 -9.23 -13.50
C TYR A 359 -4.83 -10.36 -13.55
N THR A 360 -4.77 -11.12 -14.63
CA THR A 360 -5.56 -12.33 -14.79
C THR A 360 -4.79 -13.51 -14.19
N VAL A 361 -5.46 -14.28 -13.35
CA VAL A 361 -4.92 -15.54 -12.82
C VAL A 361 -5.63 -16.67 -13.53
N SER A 362 -4.88 -17.53 -14.23
CA SER A 362 -5.43 -18.80 -14.73
C SER A 362 -5.78 -19.70 -13.57
N HIS A 363 -6.99 -20.27 -13.55
CA HIS A 363 -7.38 -21.30 -12.59
C HIS A 363 -6.67 -22.61 -12.92
N GLY A 364 -5.44 -22.78 -12.46
CA GLY A 364 -4.64 -23.96 -12.77
C GLY A 364 -3.49 -24.24 -11.79
N GLU A 365 -3.42 -23.53 -10.66
CA GLU A 365 -2.47 -23.85 -9.57
C GLU A 365 -3.11 -23.68 -8.19
#